data_91c42488d309793b16ccb7e51fd11eea
#
_entry.id   91c42488d309793b16ccb7e51fd11eea
#
_cell.length_a   1.000
_cell.length_b   1.000
_cell.length_c   1.000
_cell.angle_alpha   90.00
_cell.angle_beta   90.00
_cell.angle_gamma   90.00
#
_symmetry.space_group_name_H-M   'P 1'
#
loop_
_entity.id
_entity.type
_entity.pdbx_description
1 polymer ?
#
loop_
_entity_poly.entity_id
_entity_poly.type
_entity_poly.pdbx_seq_one_letter_code
_entity_poly.pdbx_strand_id
1 'polypeptide(L)'
;MRRKLLSALCALCAVTLPLFGGEEIALGEKDFRLGRFSVDGGTFSVSHDKGVFTVEIPEQPGISNETRGAILDLPLEKLLGKGLQIRCEIRCRNIETVKGNPHSGGKILVYNSKAKVKNFFVSPRFKGTRSEWVPLTLFCNFPADIDDAQIVFGIQQGWGTLQFRNVSIEEFPIAPVSDIVLPEGFKCEYTSRVLSDVPRRGVMSPVWPQFTEDDIRELAAWNVNLVRYQIVGECPDVKNIAVYRKWFNDALAHLEKLMPLLKKHDIKVIVDMHHVLGGRYGKDAAVAKADSSHFRIMHETEYRDAFIKIWEETARRFKGNPQIYAYDLCNEPIQHGTVPYSFWDLQYDAAKAIRSVDPEVPVMVESNHMASPVFFEMLPMPLSNIIYSIHMYAPGEYTHQGVGDLSYIKTYYARRFDYRDAGWNRSRLAESMKSVRKFQQKYGAKIQAGEFSVAVWAPGGAGYLDELISIFEEYKWDWTYHAFREWEGWSLEHEGSPDKIRKAEKDTDRKQVLLKYFKQNKKR
;
A
#
# COMPACT_ATOMS: atom_id res chain seq x y z
N MET A 1 56.80 -43.36 -7.90
CA MET A 1 57.63 -42.45 -7.08
C MET A 1 57.08 -41.01 -7.18
N ARG A 2 56.79 -40.42 -6.03
CA ARG A 2 56.49 -38.99 -5.74
C ARG A 2 55.34 -38.28 -6.48
N ARG A 3 54.24 -38.20 -5.73
CA ARG A 3 53.16 -37.25 -5.86
C ARG A 3 53.71 -35.82 -5.73
N LYS A 4 53.23 -34.92 -6.58
CA LYS A 4 53.19 -33.47 -6.27
C LYS A 4 51.74 -33.01 -6.35
N LEU A 5 51.21 -32.60 -5.20
CA LEU A 5 49.99 -31.81 -5.06
C LEU A 5 50.23 -30.45 -5.73
N LEU A 6 49.36 -30.06 -6.62
CA LEU A 6 49.14 -28.66 -6.95
C LEU A 6 47.86 -28.23 -6.26
N SER A 7 48.03 -27.36 -5.28
CA SER A 7 46.94 -26.59 -4.67
C SER A 7 46.47 -25.54 -5.68
N ALA A 8 45.26 -25.73 -6.18
CA ALA A 8 44.56 -24.67 -6.92
C ALA A 8 43.95 -23.70 -5.90
N LEU A 9 44.51 -22.51 -5.81
CA LEU A 9 43.85 -21.36 -5.20
C LEU A 9 42.60 -21.02 -6.05
N CYS A 10 41.43 -21.29 -5.52
CA CYS A 10 40.23 -20.64 -5.99
C CYS A 10 40.31 -19.16 -5.57
N ALA A 11 40.69 -18.30 -6.49
CA ALA A 11 40.44 -16.89 -6.37
C ALA A 11 38.93 -16.67 -6.48
N LEU A 12 38.25 -16.44 -5.34
CA LEU A 12 36.93 -15.82 -5.34
C LEU A 12 37.11 -14.42 -5.94
N CYS A 13 36.71 -14.27 -7.20
CA CYS A 13 36.40 -12.97 -7.73
C CYS A 13 35.19 -12.44 -6.93
N ALA A 14 35.46 -11.68 -5.87
CA ALA A 14 34.51 -10.76 -5.34
C ALA A 14 34.22 -9.75 -6.47
N VAL A 15 33.10 -9.92 -7.12
CA VAL A 15 32.52 -8.87 -7.96
C VAL A 15 32.15 -7.76 -6.98
N THR A 16 33.07 -6.84 -6.78
CA THR A 16 32.75 -5.54 -6.22
C THR A 16 31.89 -4.84 -7.26
N LEU A 17 30.57 -4.89 -7.06
CA LEU A 17 29.68 -3.95 -7.71
C LEU A 17 30.26 -2.54 -7.47
N PRO A 18 30.34 -1.68 -8.47
CA PRO A 18 30.78 -0.32 -8.25
C PRO A 18 29.90 0.30 -7.18
N LEU A 19 30.52 0.67 -6.08
CA LEU A 19 29.92 1.56 -5.10
C LEU A 19 29.59 2.85 -5.87
N PHE A 20 28.32 3.08 -6.15
CA PHE A 20 27.87 4.37 -6.61
C PHE A 20 28.20 5.33 -5.46
N GLY A 21 29.19 6.20 -5.68
CA GLY A 21 29.61 7.19 -4.71
C GLY A 21 28.51 8.25 -4.59
N GLY A 22 27.58 8.04 -3.67
CA GLY A 22 26.75 9.09 -3.15
C GLY A 22 27.58 9.97 -2.21
N GLU A 23 27.31 11.26 -2.15
CA GLU A 23 27.92 12.12 -1.13
C GLU A 23 27.42 11.67 0.25
N GLU A 24 28.36 11.34 1.14
CA GLU A 24 28.04 11.06 2.54
C GLU A 24 27.52 12.35 3.19
N ILE A 25 26.34 12.28 3.75
CA ILE A 25 25.82 13.38 4.57
C ILE A 25 26.47 13.26 5.93
N ALA A 26 27.52 14.06 6.16
CA ALA A 26 28.23 14.08 7.44
C ALA A 26 27.31 14.52 8.58
N LEU A 27 27.09 13.64 9.55
CA LEU A 27 26.21 13.87 10.70
C LEU A 27 27.04 14.06 11.97
N GLY A 28 26.70 15.07 12.75
CA GLY A 28 27.23 15.31 14.08
C GLY A 28 26.15 15.21 15.16
N GLU A 29 26.59 15.24 16.43
CA GLU A 29 25.65 15.20 17.57
C GLU A 29 24.56 16.29 17.51
N LYS A 30 24.89 17.46 16.97
CA LYS A 30 23.98 18.60 16.79
C LYS A 30 22.85 18.35 15.80
N ASP A 31 23.01 17.37 14.92
CA ASP A 31 22.02 17.04 13.90
C ASP A 31 20.89 16.17 14.46
N PHE A 32 21.05 15.66 15.69
CA PHE A 32 20.05 14.92 16.42
C PHE A 32 19.39 15.81 17.47
N ARG A 33 18.08 15.76 17.55
CA ARG A 33 17.29 16.47 18.55
C ARG A 33 16.31 15.54 19.26
N LEU A 34 15.87 15.93 20.45
CA LEU A 34 14.76 15.28 21.13
C LEU A 34 13.47 15.51 20.35
N GLY A 35 12.87 14.42 19.85
CA GLY A 35 11.62 14.47 19.13
C GLY A 35 10.47 13.91 19.94
N ARG A 36 9.34 14.62 19.92
CA ARG A 36 8.07 14.12 20.41
C ARG A 36 7.05 14.26 19.30
N PHE A 37 6.42 13.16 18.99
CA PHE A 37 5.29 13.18 18.05
C PHE A 37 3.96 13.35 18.75
N SER A 38 3.92 13.30 20.09
CA SER A 38 2.69 13.30 20.81
C SER A 38 2.49 14.46 21.76
N VAL A 39 1.22 14.67 22.04
CA VAL A 39 0.69 15.65 22.97
C VAL A 39 0.58 15.08 24.40
N ASP A 40 0.88 13.80 24.62
CA ASP A 40 0.61 13.11 25.89
C ASP A 40 1.66 13.34 27.00
N GLY A 41 2.69 14.12 26.69
CA GLY A 41 3.68 14.53 27.69
C GLY A 41 4.58 13.43 28.23
N GLY A 42 4.58 12.23 27.65
CA GLY A 42 5.35 11.08 28.12
C GLY A 42 6.84 11.37 28.27
N THR A 43 7.47 10.79 29.28
CA THR A 43 8.89 10.99 29.61
C THR A 43 9.77 10.06 28.78
N PHE A 44 10.85 10.56 28.22
CA PHE A 44 11.93 9.78 27.63
C PHE A 44 13.21 10.60 27.60
N SER A 45 14.36 9.94 27.45
CA SER A 45 15.65 10.59 27.31
C SER A 45 16.40 10.10 26.07
N VAL A 46 17.21 10.98 25.52
CA VAL A 46 18.20 10.66 24.51
C VAL A 46 19.55 11.15 25.02
N SER A 47 20.55 10.30 24.97
CA SER A 47 21.92 10.63 25.30
C SER A 47 22.88 10.17 24.22
N HIS A 48 24.03 10.81 24.13
CA HIS A 48 25.12 10.45 23.23
C HIS A 48 26.43 10.33 24.03
N ASP A 49 27.06 9.17 23.97
CA ASP A 49 28.37 8.93 24.56
C ASP A 49 29.22 8.07 23.64
N LYS A 50 30.43 8.54 23.32
CA LYS A 50 31.42 7.82 22.51
C LYS A 50 30.87 7.24 21.20
N GLY A 51 30.05 8.02 20.47
CA GLY A 51 29.46 7.62 19.21
C GLY A 51 28.25 6.68 19.33
N VAL A 52 27.75 6.44 20.54
CA VAL A 52 26.55 5.65 20.79
C VAL A 52 25.42 6.57 21.22
N PHE A 53 24.34 6.58 20.44
CA PHE A 53 23.09 7.22 20.83
C PHE A 53 22.25 6.22 21.62
N THR A 54 21.66 6.68 22.71
CA THR A 54 20.80 5.88 23.58
C THR A 54 19.46 6.57 23.76
N VAL A 55 18.40 5.86 23.43
CA VAL A 55 17.01 6.26 23.71
C VAL A 55 16.48 5.40 24.83
N GLU A 56 16.05 6.02 25.93
CA GLU A 56 15.46 5.35 27.07
C GLU A 56 14.04 5.85 27.31
N ILE A 57 13.10 4.93 27.28
CA ILE A 57 11.68 5.19 27.57
C ILE A 57 11.32 4.36 28.79
N PRO A 58 11.02 5.00 29.94
CA PRO A 58 10.55 4.27 31.11
C PRO A 58 9.16 3.71 30.88
N GLU A 59 8.84 2.61 31.57
CA GLU A 59 7.47 2.11 31.63
C GLU A 59 6.54 3.18 32.21
N GLN A 60 5.45 3.46 31.53
CA GLN A 60 4.49 4.48 31.95
C GLN A 60 3.08 4.15 31.44
N PRO A 61 2.02 4.52 32.18
CA PRO A 61 0.65 4.36 31.73
C PRO A 61 0.37 5.19 30.47
N GLY A 62 -0.52 4.72 29.61
CA GLY A 62 -1.03 5.50 28.48
C GLY A 62 -0.03 5.79 27.38
N ILE A 63 0.91 4.86 27.13
CA ILE A 63 1.89 5.01 26.05
C ILE A 63 1.17 5.20 24.71
N SER A 64 1.41 6.36 24.10
CA SER A 64 0.83 6.70 22.80
C SER A 64 1.37 5.81 21.68
N ASN A 65 0.66 5.81 20.57
CA ASN A 65 1.06 5.09 19.36
C ASN A 65 2.33 5.64 18.69
N GLU A 66 2.88 6.71 19.20
CA GLU A 66 3.95 7.42 18.53
C GLU A 66 5.33 6.84 18.79
N THR A 67 6.23 7.10 17.87
CA THR A 67 7.65 6.79 18.04
C THR A 67 8.30 7.91 18.87
N ARG A 68 8.89 7.55 20.01
CA ARG A 68 9.71 8.45 20.82
C ARG A 68 11.17 8.13 20.58
N GLY A 69 11.99 9.16 20.36
CA GLY A 69 13.39 8.93 20.09
C GLY A 69 14.16 10.17 19.67
N ALA A 70 15.33 9.95 19.12
CA ALA A 70 16.14 10.99 18.50
C ALA A 70 15.58 11.33 17.13
N ILE A 71 15.36 12.60 16.85
CA ILE A 71 15.02 13.10 15.52
C ILE A 71 16.27 13.65 14.87
N LEU A 72 16.48 13.28 13.63
CA LEU A 72 17.50 13.84 12.79
C LEU A 72 16.92 15.00 11.98
N ASP A 73 17.53 16.17 12.13
CA ASP A 73 17.21 17.35 11.32
C ASP A 73 17.97 17.29 10.00
N LEU A 74 17.25 17.00 8.93
CA LEU A 74 17.81 17.06 7.58
C LEU A 74 17.29 18.28 6.84
N PRO A 75 18.14 18.98 6.08
CA PRO A 75 17.70 20.08 5.24
C PRO A 75 16.87 19.53 4.08
N LEU A 76 15.56 19.80 4.12
CA LEU A 76 14.59 19.27 3.15
C LEU A 76 14.99 19.56 1.69
N GLU A 77 15.50 20.76 1.43
CA GLU A 77 15.93 21.20 0.10
C GLU A 77 17.07 20.35 -0.48
N LYS A 78 17.87 19.69 0.36
CA LYS A 78 18.93 18.77 -0.06
C LYS A 78 18.44 17.36 -0.36
N LEU A 79 17.21 17.03 0.06
CA LEU A 79 16.62 15.70 -0.04
C LEU A 79 15.67 15.56 -1.22
N LEU A 80 15.13 16.66 -1.71
CA LEU A 80 14.11 16.64 -2.76
C LEU A 80 14.60 15.91 -4.02
N GLY A 81 13.82 14.95 -4.47
CA GLY A 81 14.12 14.15 -5.65
C GLY A 81 15.20 13.09 -5.45
N LYS A 82 15.60 12.81 -4.20
CA LYS A 82 16.69 11.88 -3.88
C LYS A 82 16.19 10.65 -3.15
N GLY A 83 16.91 9.54 -3.33
CA GLY A 83 16.87 8.40 -2.44
C GLY A 83 17.97 8.52 -1.37
N LEU A 84 17.70 7.99 -0.19
CA LEU A 84 18.67 7.88 0.87
C LEU A 84 18.84 6.43 1.29
N GLN A 85 20.08 6.05 1.55
CA GLN A 85 20.43 4.83 2.26
C GLN A 85 20.90 5.20 3.66
N ILE A 86 20.12 4.80 4.65
CA ILE A 86 20.47 4.99 6.07
C ILE A 86 21.05 3.69 6.59
N ARG A 87 22.28 3.72 7.10
CA ARG A 87 22.93 2.57 7.73
C ARG A 87 23.24 2.89 9.19
N CYS A 88 23.10 1.91 10.05
CA CYS A 88 23.56 1.98 11.41
C CYS A 88 23.76 0.56 11.99
N GLU A 89 24.29 0.49 13.19
CA GLU A 89 24.21 -0.70 14.03
C GLU A 89 23.27 -0.41 15.19
N ILE A 90 22.39 -1.36 15.51
CA ILE A 90 21.36 -1.22 16.54
C ILE A 90 21.45 -2.36 17.54
N ARG A 91 21.22 -2.07 18.83
CA ARG A 91 20.96 -3.06 19.88
C ARG A 91 19.89 -2.56 20.83
N CYS A 92 19.30 -3.46 21.61
CA CYS A 92 18.23 -3.09 22.52
C CYS A 92 18.26 -3.89 23.82
N ARG A 93 17.67 -3.31 24.87
CA ARG A 93 17.50 -3.94 26.18
C ARG A 93 16.07 -3.71 26.68
N ASN A 94 15.43 -4.83 27.05
CA ASN A 94 14.11 -4.84 27.68
C ASN A 94 13.06 -4.01 26.91
N ILE A 95 13.07 -4.10 25.57
CA ILE A 95 12.02 -3.43 24.80
C ILE A 95 10.74 -4.25 24.92
N GLU A 96 9.80 -3.71 25.68
CA GLU A 96 8.44 -4.22 25.79
C GLU A 96 7.47 -3.31 25.04
N THR A 97 6.38 -3.89 24.58
CA THR A 97 5.41 -3.19 23.72
C THR A 97 4.00 -3.53 24.13
N VAL A 98 3.08 -2.62 23.90
CA VAL A 98 1.67 -2.88 24.07
C VAL A 98 1.23 -4.05 23.17
N LYS A 99 0.48 -5.00 23.73
CA LYS A 99 -0.02 -6.16 22.99
C LYS A 99 -0.91 -5.75 21.83
N GLY A 100 -0.80 -6.48 20.73
CA GLY A 100 -1.69 -6.33 19.57
C GLY A 100 -1.21 -5.36 18.48
N ASN A 101 -0.22 -4.51 18.75
CA ASN A 101 0.30 -3.63 17.71
C ASN A 101 1.49 -4.24 16.95
N PRO A 102 1.33 -4.58 15.66
CA PRO A 102 2.42 -5.12 14.84
C PRO A 102 3.52 -4.09 14.55
N HIS A 103 3.24 -2.79 14.69
CA HIS A 103 4.19 -1.71 14.38
C HIS A 103 5.01 -1.27 15.57
N SER A 104 4.76 -1.80 16.78
CA SER A 104 5.47 -1.43 18.00
C SER A 104 6.87 -2.01 18.08
N GLY A 105 7.79 -1.29 18.74
CA GLY A 105 9.17 -1.71 18.99
C GLY A 105 10.20 -0.66 18.61
N GLY A 106 11.47 -0.97 18.87
CA GLY A 106 12.62 -0.16 18.49
C GLY A 106 12.87 -0.22 16.99
N LYS A 107 13.14 0.93 16.37
CA LYS A 107 13.30 1.02 14.90
C LYS A 107 13.86 2.34 14.42
N ILE A 108 14.20 2.40 13.14
CA ILE A 108 14.30 3.64 12.37
C ILE A 108 12.95 3.85 11.68
N LEU A 109 12.41 5.05 11.82
CA LEU A 109 11.22 5.50 11.12
C LEU A 109 11.60 6.74 10.31
N VAL A 110 11.38 6.68 9.01
CA VAL A 110 11.45 7.83 8.13
C VAL A 110 10.07 8.13 7.63
N TYR A 111 9.67 9.37 7.65
CA TYR A 111 8.49 9.78 6.91
C TYR A 111 8.77 11.03 6.07
N ASN A 112 8.02 11.14 4.99
CA ASN A 112 7.85 12.36 4.26
C ASN A 112 6.36 12.66 4.07
N SER A 113 6.02 13.90 3.81
CA SER A 113 4.65 14.27 3.51
C SER A 113 4.54 15.12 2.26
N LYS A 114 3.38 14.99 1.63
CA LYS A 114 2.96 15.81 0.51
C LYS A 114 1.49 16.15 0.71
N ALA A 115 1.16 17.43 0.62
CA ALA A 115 -0.21 17.91 0.88
C ALA A 115 -0.76 17.40 2.24
N LYS A 116 0.10 17.33 3.28
CA LYS A 116 -0.17 16.77 4.62
C LYS A 116 -0.50 15.27 4.66
N VAL A 117 -0.33 14.54 3.59
CA VAL A 117 -0.41 13.09 3.58
C VAL A 117 0.98 12.53 3.83
N LYS A 118 1.10 11.63 4.81
CA LYS A 118 2.38 11.05 5.22
C LYS A 118 2.63 9.72 4.51
N ASN A 119 3.86 9.54 4.04
CA ASN A 119 4.41 8.28 3.59
C ASN A 119 5.48 7.81 4.58
N PHE A 120 5.53 6.51 4.87
CA PHE A 120 6.39 5.95 5.91
C PHE A 120 7.33 4.89 5.36
N PHE A 121 8.59 4.97 5.75
CA PHE A 121 9.61 3.95 5.56
C PHE A 121 10.04 3.47 6.94
N VAL A 122 10.03 2.16 7.17
CA VAL A 122 10.20 1.60 8.51
C VAL A 122 11.18 0.44 8.46
N SER A 123 12.22 0.49 9.28
CA SER A 123 13.13 -0.64 9.46
C SER A 123 12.46 -1.82 10.15
N PRO A 124 13.08 -3.02 10.15
CA PRO A 124 12.71 -4.09 11.06
C PRO A 124 12.61 -3.61 12.49
N ARG A 125 11.74 -4.23 13.28
CA ARG A 125 11.40 -3.82 14.64
C ARG A 125 12.10 -4.70 15.65
N PHE A 126 12.68 -4.07 16.66
CA PHE A 126 13.40 -4.74 17.75
C PHE A 126 12.53 -4.81 18.99
N LYS A 127 12.42 -6.01 19.58
CA LYS A 127 11.70 -6.28 20.83
C LYS A 127 12.54 -7.14 21.75
N GLY A 128 12.29 -7.07 23.05
CA GLY A 128 13.05 -7.79 24.07
C GLY A 128 14.45 -7.25 24.24
N THR A 129 15.43 -8.14 24.42
CA THR A 129 16.85 -7.80 24.60
C THR A 129 17.68 -8.42 23.49
N ARG A 130 18.50 -7.58 22.84
CA ARG A 130 19.54 -7.98 21.91
C ARG A 130 20.84 -7.26 22.31
N SER A 131 21.77 -8.01 22.89
CA SER A 131 23.04 -7.47 23.39
C SER A 131 24.03 -7.19 22.27
N GLU A 132 23.95 -7.98 21.20
CA GLU A 132 24.82 -7.83 20.04
C GLU A 132 24.39 -6.66 19.16
N TRP A 133 25.36 -6.00 18.57
CA TRP A 133 25.11 -4.98 17.57
C TRP A 133 24.66 -5.63 16.24
N VAL A 134 23.50 -5.23 15.77
CA VAL A 134 22.91 -5.75 14.52
C VAL A 134 22.99 -4.66 13.46
N PRO A 135 23.63 -4.93 12.31
CA PRO A 135 23.66 -3.98 11.21
C PRO A 135 22.24 -3.81 10.64
N LEU A 136 21.89 -2.58 10.34
CA LEU A 136 20.60 -2.18 9.83
C LEU A 136 20.79 -1.23 8.66
N THR A 137 20.05 -1.48 7.58
CA THR A 137 19.99 -0.59 6.43
C THR A 137 18.53 -0.29 6.11
N LEU A 138 18.22 0.98 5.88
CA LEU A 138 16.91 1.42 5.44
C LEU A 138 17.06 2.29 4.18
N PHE A 139 16.31 1.96 3.16
CA PHE A 139 16.17 2.79 1.95
C PHE A 139 14.90 3.61 2.02
N CYS A 140 14.96 4.85 1.61
CA CYS A 140 13.79 5.72 1.53
C CYS A 140 13.92 6.70 0.36
N ASN A 141 12.79 7.07 -0.22
CA ASN A 141 12.72 7.99 -1.34
C ASN A 141 12.08 9.30 -0.90
N PHE A 142 12.62 10.41 -1.37
CA PHE A 142 12.12 11.75 -1.13
C PHE A 142 11.69 12.36 -2.46
N PRO A 143 10.39 12.26 -2.84
CA PRO A 143 9.89 12.91 -4.04
C PRO A 143 10.24 14.39 -4.11
N ALA A 144 10.37 14.93 -5.30
CA ALA A 144 10.78 16.34 -5.52
C ALA A 144 9.75 17.38 -5.04
N ASP A 145 8.55 16.94 -4.69
CA ASP A 145 7.41 17.80 -4.33
C ASP A 145 6.84 17.51 -2.94
N ILE A 146 7.66 16.94 -2.03
CA ILE A 146 7.29 16.79 -0.62
C ILE A 146 7.41 18.13 0.13
N ASP A 147 6.62 18.26 1.18
CA ASP A 147 6.53 19.48 2.00
C ASP A 147 7.12 19.30 3.42
N ASP A 148 7.38 18.06 3.85
CA ASP A 148 8.02 17.75 5.14
C ASP A 148 8.69 16.37 5.11
N ALA A 149 9.77 16.19 5.89
CA ALA A 149 10.44 14.91 6.10
C ALA A 149 11.11 14.84 7.46
N GLN A 150 11.07 13.67 8.11
CA GLN A 150 11.77 13.42 9.37
C GLN A 150 12.32 12.00 9.43
N ILE A 151 13.47 11.86 10.08
CA ILE A 151 14.06 10.57 10.43
C ILE A 151 14.07 10.44 11.94
N VAL A 152 13.53 9.35 12.46
CA VAL A 152 13.46 9.09 13.90
C VAL A 152 14.11 7.75 14.22
N PHE A 153 15.02 7.76 15.14
CA PHE A 153 15.60 6.57 15.76
C PHE A 153 14.94 6.40 17.14
N GLY A 154 14.05 5.44 17.27
CA GLY A 154 13.27 5.40 18.51
C GLY A 154 12.45 4.13 18.72
N ILE A 155 11.63 4.17 19.76
CA ILE A 155 10.72 3.10 20.15
C ILE A 155 9.28 3.56 19.95
N GLN A 156 8.52 2.81 19.17
CA GLN A 156 7.09 3.07 18.97
C GLN A 156 6.27 2.21 19.92
N GLN A 157 5.34 2.85 20.60
CA GLN A 157 4.33 2.22 21.49
C GLN A 157 4.93 1.14 22.40
N GLY A 158 5.99 1.53 23.09
CA GLY A 158 6.74 0.64 23.97
C GLY A 158 7.69 1.41 24.87
N TRP A 159 8.38 0.67 25.72
CA TRP A 159 9.38 1.17 26.66
C TRP A 159 10.62 0.27 26.65
N GLY A 160 11.70 0.72 27.24
CA GLY A 160 12.99 0.05 27.28
C GLY A 160 14.10 0.92 26.74
N THR A 161 15.23 0.30 26.41
CA THR A 161 16.43 0.99 25.92
C THR A 161 16.73 0.57 24.49
N LEU A 162 16.89 1.54 23.61
CA LEU A 162 17.37 1.37 22.24
C LEU A 162 18.67 2.11 22.06
N GLN A 163 19.68 1.44 21.51
CA GLN A 163 20.98 2.06 21.22
C GLN A 163 21.31 1.89 19.74
N PHE A 164 21.93 2.93 19.17
CA PHE A 164 22.40 2.91 17.80
C PHE A 164 23.74 3.64 17.68
N ARG A 165 24.58 3.20 16.75
CA ARG A 165 25.90 3.76 16.47
C ARG A 165 26.24 3.63 14.99
N ASN A 166 27.35 4.24 14.57
CA ASN A 166 27.85 4.17 13.20
C ASN A 166 26.76 4.56 12.19
N VAL A 167 26.02 5.62 12.51
CA VAL A 167 24.96 6.13 11.64
C VAL A 167 25.61 6.83 10.46
N SER A 168 25.34 6.35 9.25
CA SER A 168 25.66 7.02 8.01
C SER A 168 24.41 7.19 7.16
N ILE A 169 24.33 8.30 6.45
CA ILE A 169 23.28 8.57 5.47
C ILE A 169 23.97 8.95 4.18
N GLU A 170 23.73 8.16 3.17
CA GLU A 170 24.29 8.34 1.83
C GLU A 170 23.17 8.61 0.85
N GLU A 171 23.42 9.47 -0.12
CA GLU A 171 22.55 9.61 -1.26
C GLU A 171 22.55 8.30 -2.05
N PHE A 172 21.39 7.83 -2.38
CA PHE A 172 21.19 6.61 -3.14
C PHE A 172 20.35 6.93 -4.39
N PRO A 173 20.74 6.44 -5.57
CA PRO A 173 19.92 6.66 -6.76
C PRO A 173 18.52 6.07 -6.55
N ILE A 174 17.50 6.87 -6.79
CA ILE A 174 16.13 6.33 -6.85
C ILE A 174 16.09 5.36 -8.02
N ALA A 175 15.74 4.10 -7.73
CA ALA A 175 15.58 3.12 -8.79
C ALA A 175 14.48 3.60 -9.76
N PRO A 176 14.69 3.52 -11.07
CA PRO A 176 13.63 3.82 -12.02
C PRO A 176 12.44 2.87 -11.78
N VAL A 177 11.24 3.34 -12.08
CA VAL A 177 10.02 2.51 -11.99
C VAL A 177 10.18 1.25 -12.85
N SER A 178 10.80 1.40 -14.02
CA SER A 178 11.22 0.33 -14.92
C SER A 178 12.30 0.86 -15.87
N ASP A 179 13.12 -0.04 -16.42
CA ASP A 179 14.13 0.28 -17.45
C ASP A 179 13.53 0.39 -18.85
N ILE A 180 12.20 0.29 -18.99
CA ILE A 180 11.54 0.32 -20.29
C ILE A 180 11.65 1.71 -20.93
N VAL A 181 12.02 1.74 -22.20
CA VAL A 181 12.06 2.96 -23.02
C VAL A 181 10.80 3.02 -23.87
N LEU A 182 9.96 4.01 -23.59
CA LEU A 182 8.72 4.22 -24.36
C LEU A 182 9.02 5.08 -25.61
N PRO A 183 8.32 4.82 -26.73
CA PRO A 183 8.40 5.70 -27.90
C PRO A 183 7.99 7.13 -27.55
N GLU A 184 8.57 8.09 -28.27
CA GLU A 184 8.14 9.49 -28.16
C GLU A 184 6.64 9.62 -28.50
N GLY A 185 5.92 10.39 -27.71
CA GLY A 185 4.47 10.59 -27.91
C GLY A 185 3.60 9.39 -27.55
N PHE A 186 4.14 8.38 -26.85
CA PHE A 186 3.38 7.18 -26.47
C PHE A 186 2.01 7.52 -25.88
N LYS A 187 0.99 6.78 -26.32
CA LYS A 187 -0.38 6.83 -25.79
C LYS A 187 -0.86 5.41 -25.48
N CYS A 188 -1.62 5.29 -24.42
CA CYS A 188 -2.30 4.03 -24.09
C CYS A 188 -3.39 3.70 -25.14
N GLU A 189 -3.50 2.44 -25.49
CA GLU A 189 -4.47 1.95 -26.46
C GLU A 189 -5.58 1.15 -25.79
N TYR A 190 -6.82 1.41 -26.20
CA TYR A 190 -8.01 0.74 -25.63
C TYR A 190 -8.96 0.29 -26.72
N THR A 191 -9.48 -0.94 -26.56
CA THR A 191 -10.58 -1.45 -27.36
C THR A 191 -11.94 -0.94 -26.82
N SER A 192 -13.00 -1.12 -27.59
CA SER A 192 -14.37 -0.76 -27.20
C SER A 192 -14.83 -1.43 -25.90
N ARG A 193 -14.17 -2.51 -25.48
CA ARG A 193 -14.44 -3.20 -24.20
C ARG A 193 -14.14 -2.31 -22.98
N VAL A 194 -13.14 -1.45 -23.08
CA VAL A 194 -12.70 -0.52 -22.01
C VAL A 194 -13.26 0.88 -22.21
N LEU A 195 -13.33 1.33 -23.48
CA LEU A 195 -13.76 2.69 -23.78
C LEU A 195 -15.23 2.88 -23.43
N SER A 196 -15.48 3.83 -22.56
CA SER A 196 -16.81 4.29 -22.20
C SER A 196 -16.73 5.76 -21.82
N ASP A 197 -17.66 6.56 -22.35
CA ASP A 197 -17.79 7.97 -21.97
C ASP A 197 -18.40 8.17 -20.56
N VAL A 198 -18.97 7.09 -20.02
CA VAL A 198 -19.60 7.10 -18.70
C VAL A 198 -18.81 6.20 -17.77
N PRO A 199 -18.39 6.68 -16.60
CA PRO A 199 -17.73 5.84 -15.60
C PRO A 199 -18.55 4.62 -15.21
N ARG A 200 -17.88 3.52 -14.92
CA ARG A 200 -18.47 2.40 -14.20
C ARG A 200 -18.41 2.69 -12.71
N ARG A 201 -19.48 2.38 -12.02
CA ARG A 201 -19.66 2.71 -10.60
C ARG A 201 -20.02 1.46 -9.83
N GLY A 202 -19.20 1.15 -8.83
CA GLY A 202 -19.37 -0.11 -8.14
C GLY A 202 -18.91 -0.10 -6.70
N VAL A 203 -18.79 -1.31 -6.19
CA VAL A 203 -18.32 -1.59 -4.82
C VAL A 203 -17.32 -2.73 -4.82
N MET A 204 -16.52 -2.84 -3.77
CA MET A 204 -15.81 -4.06 -3.45
C MET A 204 -16.76 -5.07 -2.82
N SER A 205 -16.58 -6.35 -3.17
CA SER A 205 -17.36 -7.45 -2.62
C SER A 205 -17.06 -7.67 -1.13
N PRO A 206 -17.91 -8.42 -0.40
CA PRO A 206 -17.46 -9.11 0.81
C PRO A 206 -16.26 -10.01 0.50
N VAL A 207 -15.52 -10.42 1.54
CA VAL A 207 -14.49 -11.46 1.41
C VAL A 207 -15.11 -12.77 0.92
N TRP A 208 -14.43 -13.47 0.03
CA TRP A 208 -14.93 -14.79 -0.36
C TRP A 208 -14.77 -15.81 0.80
N PRO A 209 -15.61 -16.79 1.01
CA PRO A 209 -16.79 -17.15 0.21
C PRO A 209 -18.08 -16.43 0.64
N GLN A 210 -18.01 -15.31 1.34
CA GLN A 210 -19.17 -14.63 1.91
C GLN A 210 -19.99 -13.84 0.89
N PHE A 211 -19.44 -13.59 -0.32
CA PHE A 211 -20.19 -12.95 -1.41
C PHE A 211 -21.24 -13.91 -1.99
N THR A 212 -22.51 -13.55 -1.89
CA THR A 212 -23.64 -14.43 -2.17
C THR A 212 -24.52 -13.94 -3.33
N GLU A 213 -25.45 -14.79 -3.76
CA GLU A 213 -26.47 -14.38 -4.73
C GLU A 213 -27.38 -13.27 -4.21
N ASP A 214 -27.70 -13.26 -2.91
CA ASP A 214 -28.52 -12.21 -2.29
C ASP A 214 -27.80 -10.87 -2.31
N ASP A 215 -26.49 -10.85 -2.12
CA ASP A 215 -25.68 -9.66 -2.27
C ASP A 215 -25.74 -9.11 -3.70
N ILE A 216 -25.68 -9.98 -4.70
CA ILE A 216 -25.81 -9.56 -6.10
C ILE A 216 -27.19 -8.97 -6.38
N ARG A 217 -28.26 -9.56 -5.83
CA ARG A 217 -29.62 -9.01 -5.96
C ARG A 217 -29.75 -7.64 -5.30
N GLU A 218 -29.16 -7.46 -4.13
CA GLU A 218 -29.12 -6.16 -3.44
C GLU A 218 -28.33 -5.12 -4.25
N LEU A 219 -27.13 -5.47 -4.74
CA LEU A 219 -26.34 -4.57 -5.58
C LEU A 219 -27.04 -4.21 -6.89
N ALA A 220 -27.80 -5.15 -7.46
CA ALA A 220 -28.63 -4.89 -8.62
C ALA A 220 -29.79 -3.91 -8.31
N ALA A 221 -30.37 -4.00 -7.11
CA ALA A 221 -31.39 -3.06 -6.63
C ALA A 221 -30.80 -1.64 -6.42
N TRP A 222 -29.54 -1.54 -6.02
CA TRP A 222 -28.82 -0.27 -5.94
C TRP A 222 -28.40 0.28 -7.33
N ASN A 223 -28.61 -0.49 -8.39
CA ASN A 223 -28.16 -0.18 -9.75
C ASN A 223 -26.62 -0.14 -9.91
N VAL A 224 -25.89 -0.92 -9.13
CA VAL A 224 -24.45 -1.14 -9.31
C VAL A 224 -24.17 -1.84 -10.62
N ASN A 225 -23.10 -1.45 -11.34
CA ASN A 225 -22.71 -2.08 -12.60
C ASN A 225 -21.28 -2.64 -12.61
N LEU A 226 -20.56 -2.55 -11.49
CA LEU A 226 -19.20 -3.04 -11.31
C LEU A 226 -19.00 -3.59 -9.89
N VAL A 227 -18.35 -4.74 -9.78
CA VAL A 227 -17.90 -5.31 -8.50
C VAL A 227 -16.41 -5.62 -8.61
N ARG A 228 -15.61 -5.10 -7.69
CA ARG A 228 -14.24 -5.56 -7.47
C ARG A 228 -14.31 -6.75 -6.52
N TYR A 229 -14.19 -7.95 -7.09
CA TYR A 229 -14.26 -9.23 -6.37
C TYR A 229 -12.91 -9.49 -5.73
N GLN A 230 -12.79 -9.15 -4.46
CA GLN A 230 -11.56 -9.27 -3.70
C GLN A 230 -11.33 -10.71 -3.26
N ILE A 231 -10.22 -11.31 -3.70
CA ILE A 231 -9.77 -12.61 -3.22
C ILE A 231 -8.89 -12.37 -2.00
N VAL A 232 -9.56 -12.30 -0.85
CA VAL A 232 -8.99 -12.06 0.48
C VAL A 232 -9.69 -12.97 1.49
N GLY A 233 -9.12 -13.15 2.68
CA GLY A 233 -9.67 -13.98 3.75
C GLY A 233 -8.63 -14.95 4.29
N GLU A 234 -9.08 -15.99 5.00
CA GLU A 234 -8.20 -16.96 5.61
C GLU A 234 -7.61 -17.91 4.55
N CYS A 235 -6.43 -17.56 4.02
CA CYS A 235 -5.60 -18.52 3.30
C CYS A 235 -4.86 -19.39 4.34
N PRO A 236 -4.99 -20.73 4.28
CA PRO A 236 -4.38 -21.60 5.28
C PRO A 236 -2.86 -21.46 5.39
N ASP A 237 -2.18 -21.23 4.27
CA ASP A 237 -0.75 -20.92 4.23
C ASP A 237 -0.43 -20.12 2.96
N VAL A 238 -0.37 -18.81 3.11
CA VAL A 238 -0.08 -17.88 2.01
C VAL A 238 1.34 -18.05 1.44
N LYS A 239 2.26 -18.62 2.22
CA LYS A 239 3.66 -18.87 1.82
C LYS A 239 3.82 -20.18 1.06
N ASN A 240 2.91 -21.11 1.20
CA ASN A 240 2.93 -22.36 0.44
C ASN A 240 2.23 -22.15 -0.91
N ILE A 241 3.00 -22.15 -1.99
CA ILE A 241 2.50 -21.87 -3.34
C ILE A 241 1.36 -22.82 -3.74
N ALA A 242 1.46 -24.11 -3.43
CA ALA A 242 0.43 -25.08 -3.79
C ALA A 242 -0.87 -24.86 -3.00
N VAL A 243 -0.75 -24.57 -1.69
CA VAL A 243 -1.89 -24.25 -0.84
C VAL A 243 -2.55 -22.96 -1.29
N TYR A 244 -1.76 -21.92 -1.56
CA TYR A 244 -2.27 -20.64 -2.07
C TYR A 244 -2.99 -20.81 -3.42
N ARG A 245 -2.38 -21.52 -4.39
CA ARG A 245 -3.00 -21.77 -5.70
C ARG A 245 -4.34 -22.49 -5.57
N LYS A 246 -4.41 -23.49 -4.69
CA LYS A 246 -5.69 -24.16 -4.43
C LYS A 246 -6.73 -23.19 -3.86
N TRP A 247 -6.38 -22.44 -2.85
CA TRP A 247 -7.25 -21.45 -2.21
C TRP A 247 -7.73 -20.38 -3.21
N PHE A 248 -6.83 -19.85 -4.05
CA PHE A 248 -7.18 -18.89 -5.09
C PHE A 248 -8.11 -19.49 -6.15
N ASN A 249 -7.86 -20.73 -6.57
CA ASN A 249 -8.73 -21.45 -7.50
C ASN A 249 -10.11 -21.76 -6.91
N ASP A 250 -10.21 -22.02 -5.61
CA ASP A 250 -11.49 -22.20 -4.93
C ASP A 250 -12.30 -20.89 -4.95
N ALA A 251 -11.64 -19.74 -4.79
CA ALA A 251 -12.27 -18.42 -4.93
C ALA A 251 -12.77 -18.16 -6.36
N LEU A 252 -11.99 -18.53 -7.38
CA LEU A 252 -12.43 -18.43 -8.78
C LEU A 252 -13.61 -19.36 -9.07
N ALA A 253 -13.62 -20.57 -8.50
CA ALA A 253 -14.74 -21.50 -8.64
C ALA A 253 -16.02 -20.98 -7.95
N HIS A 254 -15.88 -20.27 -6.84
CA HIS A 254 -16.99 -19.58 -6.21
C HIS A 254 -17.54 -18.47 -7.12
N LEU A 255 -16.67 -17.63 -7.68
CA LEU A 255 -17.07 -16.58 -8.60
C LEU A 255 -17.81 -17.14 -9.84
N GLU A 256 -17.35 -18.26 -10.40
CA GLU A 256 -18.02 -18.90 -11.54
C GLU A 256 -19.47 -19.26 -11.26
N LYS A 257 -19.79 -19.72 -10.05
CA LYS A 257 -21.18 -20.01 -9.65
C LYS A 257 -22.06 -18.76 -9.64
N LEU A 258 -21.47 -17.61 -9.35
CA LEU A 258 -22.17 -16.32 -9.31
C LEU A 258 -22.32 -15.64 -10.69
N MET A 259 -21.50 -16.03 -11.66
CA MET A 259 -21.46 -15.40 -13.00
C MET A 259 -22.82 -15.35 -13.73
N PRO A 260 -23.69 -16.39 -13.71
CA PRO A 260 -24.98 -16.31 -14.37
C PRO A 260 -25.86 -15.18 -13.82
N LEU A 261 -25.81 -14.96 -12.49
CA LEU A 261 -26.61 -13.91 -11.85
C LEU A 261 -26.01 -12.52 -12.10
N LEU A 262 -24.70 -12.39 -12.05
CA LEU A 262 -23.97 -11.17 -12.42
C LEU A 262 -24.30 -10.78 -13.87
N LYS A 263 -24.30 -11.75 -14.79
CA LYS A 263 -24.70 -11.54 -16.19
C LYS A 263 -26.16 -11.09 -16.32
N LYS A 264 -27.07 -11.72 -15.58
CA LYS A 264 -28.51 -11.37 -15.58
C LYS A 264 -28.74 -9.91 -15.20
N HIS A 265 -27.91 -9.37 -14.27
CA HIS A 265 -28.03 -8.00 -13.76
C HIS A 265 -27.10 -7.00 -14.43
N ASP A 266 -26.33 -7.41 -15.46
CA ASP A 266 -25.30 -6.61 -16.14
C ASP A 266 -24.26 -6.00 -15.19
N ILE A 267 -23.85 -6.78 -14.18
CA ILE A 267 -22.79 -6.38 -13.23
C ILE A 267 -21.48 -6.99 -13.70
N LYS A 268 -20.51 -6.15 -14.06
CA LYS A 268 -19.16 -6.57 -14.44
C LYS A 268 -18.30 -6.83 -13.21
N VAL A 269 -17.25 -7.63 -13.40
CA VAL A 269 -16.37 -8.06 -12.31
C VAL A 269 -14.92 -7.72 -12.60
N ILE A 270 -14.25 -7.07 -11.65
CA ILE A 270 -12.80 -7.02 -11.52
C ILE A 270 -12.41 -8.19 -10.62
N VAL A 271 -11.54 -9.07 -11.09
CA VAL A 271 -10.97 -10.14 -10.26
C VAL A 271 -9.70 -9.59 -9.63
N ASP A 272 -9.69 -9.45 -8.31
CA ASP A 272 -8.63 -8.80 -7.55
C ASP A 272 -7.84 -9.80 -6.72
N MET A 273 -6.51 -9.90 -6.97
CA MET A 273 -5.59 -10.60 -6.08
C MET A 273 -5.31 -9.72 -4.86
N HIS A 274 -6.28 -9.59 -3.98
CA HIS A 274 -6.20 -8.74 -2.81
C HIS A 274 -5.19 -9.26 -1.79
N HIS A 275 -5.23 -10.55 -1.54
CA HIS A 275 -4.24 -11.24 -0.71
C HIS A 275 -3.14 -11.83 -1.60
N VAL A 276 -2.05 -11.11 -1.75
CA VAL A 276 -0.97 -11.44 -2.71
C VAL A 276 -0.22 -12.69 -2.29
N LEU A 277 0.11 -13.55 -3.28
CA LEU A 277 0.89 -14.78 -3.08
C LEU A 277 2.18 -14.53 -2.28
N GLY A 278 2.45 -15.38 -1.31
CA GLY A 278 3.62 -15.30 -0.43
C GLY A 278 3.50 -14.23 0.66
N GLY A 279 2.55 -13.31 0.54
CA GLY A 279 2.36 -12.19 1.46
C GLY A 279 3.56 -11.26 1.56
N ARG A 280 3.47 -10.32 2.50
CA ARG A 280 4.58 -9.40 2.83
C ARG A 280 5.55 -10.10 3.78
N TYR A 281 6.83 -9.68 3.77
CA TYR A 281 7.83 -10.23 4.69
C TYR A 281 7.46 -10.05 6.17
N GLY A 282 6.89 -8.93 6.54
CA GLY A 282 6.31 -8.71 7.88
C GLY A 282 7.26 -9.10 9.02
N LYS A 283 6.78 -10.02 9.88
CA LYS A 283 7.54 -10.50 11.06
C LYS A 283 8.76 -11.36 10.70
N ASP A 284 8.81 -11.91 9.50
CA ASP A 284 9.92 -12.75 9.02
C ASP A 284 11.10 -11.91 8.51
N ALA A 285 11.02 -10.61 8.58
CA ALA A 285 12.08 -9.67 8.22
C ALA A 285 13.36 -9.79 9.07
N ALA A 286 13.54 -10.91 9.78
CA ALA A 286 14.85 -11.38 10.21
C ALA A 286 15.80 -11.65 9.02
N VAL A 287 15.28 -11.72 7.81
CA VAL A 287 16.05 -11.72 6.57
C VAL A 287 16.42 -10.28 6.26
N ALA A 288 17.62 -9.90 6.63
CA ALA A 288 18.21 -8.55 6.54
C ALA A 288 18.32 -7.94 5.11
N LYS A 289 17.55 -8.41 4.16
CA LYS A 289 17.64 -8.02 2.74
C LYS A 289 16.39 -7.37 2.17
N ALA A 290 15.24 -7.42 2.86
CA ALA A 290 14.01 -6.88 2.36
C ALA A 290 13.31 -6.01 3.41
N ASP A 291 12.71 -4.93 2.99
CA ASP A 291 11.78 -4.16 3.80
C ASP A 291 10.58 -5.04 4.20
N SER A 292 10.15 -4.94 5.45
CA SER A 292 9.04 -5.77 5.97
C SER A 292 7.70 -5.55 5.27
N SER A 293 7.58 -4.47 4.50
CA SER A 293 6.39 -4.15 3.71
C SER A 293 6.41 -4.75 2.30
N HIS A 294 7.58 -5.20 1.82
CA HIS A 294 7.70 -5.77 0.49
C HIS A 294 7.02 -7.14 0.38
N PHE A 295 6.42 -7.41 -0.78
CA PHE A 295 5.92 -8.74 -1.11
C PHE A 295 7.06 -9.70 -1.49
N ARG A 296 6.89 -11.00 -1.18
CA ARG A 296 7.85 -12.05 -1.57
C ARG A 296 8.02 -12.16 -3.07
N ILE A 297 6.97 -11.92 -3.83
CA ILE A 297 7.02 -11.90 -5.31
C ILE A 297 8.02 -10.89 -5.88
N MET A 298 8.42 -9.87 -5.10
CA MET A 298 9.42 -8.87 -5.52
C MET A 298 10.86 -9.35 -5.32
N HIS A 299 11.08 -10.41 -4.56
CA HIS A 299 12.41 -10.86 -4.13
C HIS A 299 12.75 -12.29 -4.51
N GLU A 300 11.75 -13.17 -4.59
CA GLU A 300 11.93 -14.60 -4.72
C GLU A 300 11.37 -15.09 -6.06
N THR A 301 12.26 -15.61 -6.93
CA THR A 301 11.91 -16.03 -8.31
C THR A 301 10.77 -17.05 -8.33
N GLU A 302 10.76 -18.00 -7.39
CA GLU A 302 9.72 -19.02 -7.29
C GLU A 302 8.32 -18.39 -7.09
N TYR A 303 8.22 -17.38 -6.22
CA TYR A 303 6.95 -16.67 -5.99
C TYR A 303 6.55 -15.80 -7.18
N ARG A 304 7.52 -15.12 -7.80
CA ARG A 304 7.29 -14.35 -9.02
C ARG A 304 6.73 -15.22 -10.14
N ASP A 305 7.38 -16.34 -10.41
CA ASP A 305 6.97 -17.23 -11.50
C ASP A 305 5.59 -17.85 -11.22
N ALA A 306 5.32 -18.22 -9.98
CA ALA A 306 4.02 -18.70 -9.56
C ALA A 306 2.93 -17.63 -9.68
N PHE A 307 3.23 -16.37 -9.34
CA PHE A 307 2.33 -15.23 -9.52
C PHE A 307 1.93 -15.05 -10.98
N ILE A 308 2.90 -15.02 -11.88
CA ILE A 308 2.67 -14.90 -13.33
C ILE A 308 1.81 -16.08 -13.82
N LYS A 309 2.13 -17.30 -13.37
CA LYS A 309 1.42 -18.53 -13.77
C LYS A 309 -0.03 -18.55 -13.31
N ILE A 310 -0.31 -18.08 -12.08
CA ILE A 310 -1.69 -17.98 -11.57
C ILE A 310 -2.52 -17.03 -12.45
N TRP A 311 -1.96 -15.92 -12.89
CA TRP A 311 -2.68 -14.99 -13.77
C TRP A 311 -2.88 -15.54 -15.18
N GLU A 312 -1.89 -16.24 -15.74
CA GLU A 312 -2.06 -16.95 -17.02
C GLU A 312 -3.20 -17.98 -16.96
N GLU A 313 -3.24 -18.76 -15.88
CA GLU A 313 -4.28 -19.77 -15.65
C GLU A 313 -5.67 -19.13 -15.44
N THR A 314 -5.73 -18.03 -14.71
CA THR A 314 -6.95 -17.24 -14.52
C THR A 314 -7.49 -16.71 -15.85
N ALA A 315 -6.60 -16.15 -16.68
CA ALA A 315 -6.98 -15.68 -18.01
C ALA A 315 -7.49 -16.82 -18.90
N ARG A 316 -6.87 -18.00 -18.84
CA ARG A 316 -7.31 -19.19 -19.58
C ARG A 316 -8.69 -19.65 -19.13
N ARG A 317 -8.95 -19.63 -17.82
CA ARG A 317 -10.22 -20.03 -17.22
C ARG A 317 -11.38 -19.16 -17.67
N PHE A 318 -11.18 -17.86 -17.75
CA PHE A 318 -12.23 -16.89 -18.08
C PHE A 318 -12.11 -16.31 -19.50
N LYS A 319 -11.31 -16.91 -20.38
CA LYS A 319 -11.08 -16.41 -21.73
C LYS A 319 -12.40 -16.09 -22.44
N GLY A 320 -12.52 -14.87 -22.94
CA GLY A 320 -13.67 -14.41 -23.68
C GLY A 320 -14.94 -14.19 -22.85
N ASN A 321 -14.90 -14.34 -21.51
CA ASN A 321 -16.06 -14.09 -20.66
C ASN A 321 -16.35 -12.58 -20.58
N PRO A 322 -17.51 -12.11 -21.10
CA PRO A 322 -17.82 -10.69 -21.14
C PRO A 322 -18.16 -10.09 -19.77
N GLN A 323 -18.36 -10.92 -18.72
CA GLN A 323 -18.61 -10.43 -17.36
C GLN A 323 -17.32 -10.03 -16.65
N ILE A 324 -16.16 -10.57 -17.05
CA ILE A 324 -14.87 -10.11 -16.54
C ILE A 324 -14.59 -8.73 -17.14
N TYR A 325 -14.56 -7.71 -16.29
CA TYR A 325 -14.18 -6.36 -16.67
C TYR A 325 -12.66 -6.22 -16.74
N ALA A 326 -11.95 -6.67 -15.69
CA ALA A 326 -10.50 -6.64 -15.64
C ALA A 326 -9.95 -7.68 -14.66
N TYR A 327 -8.65 -7.97 -14.77
CA TYR A 327 -7.85 -8.64 -13.75
C TYR A 327 -7.00 -7.61 -13.04
N ASP A 328 -7.19 -7.44 -11.73
CA ASP A 328 -6.42 -6.55 -10.86
C ASP A 328 -5.28 -7.35 -10.22
N LEU A 329 -4.07 -7.10 -10.71
CA LEU A 329 -2.98 -8.07 -10.59
C LEU A 329 -2.38 -8.16 -9.20
N CYS A 330 -2.25 -7.05 -8.50
CA CYS A 330 -1.50 -6.99 -7.25
C CYS A 330 -2.01 -5.85 -6.39
N ASN A 331 -2.77 -6.17 -5.35
CA ASN A 331 -3.30 -5.18 -4.43
C ASN A 331 -2.19 -4.49 -3.63
N GLU A 332 -2.16 -3.17 -3.68
CA GLU A 332 -1.36 -2.28 -2.83
C GLU A 332 0.14 -2.62 -2.79
N PRO A 333 0.85 -2.63 -3.91
CA PRO A 333 2.28 -2.88 -3.90
C PRO A 333 3.03 -1.78 -3.15
N ILE A 334 4.04 -2.21 -2.37
CA ILE A 334 4.99 -1.30 -1.71
C ILE A 334 6.39 -1.72 -2.10
N GLN A 335 7.12 -0.78 -2.69
CA GLN A 335 8.53 -0.94 -3.00
C GLN A 335 9.29 0.28 -2.50
N HIS A 336 10.29 0.05 -1.67
CA HIS A 336 11.26 1.04 -1.23
C HIS A 336 12.65 0.61 -1.73
N GLY A 337 13.27 1.45 -2.54
CA GLY A 337 14.57 1.14 -3.11
C GLY A 337 14.54 0.04 -4.18
N THR A 338 15.71 -0.52 -4.47
CA THR A 338 15.89 -1.52 -5.52
C THR A 338 15.48 -2.91 -5.04
N VAL A 339 14.75 -3.61 -5.88
CA VAL A 339 14.34 -5.00 -5.67
C VAL A 339 14.66 -5.82 -6.94
N PRO A 340 14.81 -7.14 -6.85
CA PRO A 340 15.03 -7.99 -8.03
C PRO A 340 13.92 -7.90 -9.07
N TYR A 341 12.67 -7.77 -8.62
CA TYR A 341 11.49 -7.67 -9.47
C TYR A 341 10.64 -6.49 -9.01
N SER A 342 10.68 -5.38 -9.76
CA SER A 342 9.94 -4.19 -9.39
C SER A 342 8.42 -4.43 -9.42
N PHE A 343 7.66 -3.61 -8.69
CA PHE A 343 6.19 -3.67 -8.71
C PHE A 343 5.65 -3.49 -10.13
N TRP A 344 6.35 -2.72 -10.97
CA TRP A 344 5.96 -2.48 -12.35
C TRP A 344 6.26 -3.68 -13.24
N ASP A 345 7.49 -4.22 -13.17
CA ASP A 345 7.93 -5.36 -13.99
C ASP A 345 7.14 -6.62 -13.69
N LEU A 346 6.82 -6.87 -12.41
CA LEU A 346 5.95 -7.98 -12.00
C LEU A 346 4.59 -7.92 -12.69
N GLN A 347 3.95 -6.76 -12.63
CA GLN A 347 2.63 -6.56 -13.23
C GLN A 347 2.70 -6.58 -14.76
N TYR A 348 3.77 -6.05 -15.34
CA TYR A 348 4.00 -6.09 -16.78
C TYR A 348 4.20 -7.53 -17.29
N ASP A 349 4.99 -8.34 -16.59
CA ASP A 349 5.21 -9.74 -16.95
C ASP A 349 3.93 -10.57 -16.83
N ALA A 350 3.15 -10.36 -15.78
CA ALA A 350 1.84 -11.00 -15.63
C ALA A 350 0.86 -10.55 -16.73
N ALA A 351 0.84 -9.25 -17.07
CA ALA A 351 0.02 -8.73 -18.16
C ALA A 351 0.40 -9.35 -19.51
N LYS A 352 1.70 -9.53 -19.80
CA LYS A 352 2.16 -10.24 -21.02
C LYS A 352 1.67 -11.69 -21.03
N ALA A 353 1.75 -12.39 -19.92
CA ALA A 353 1.26 -13.77 -19.80
C ALA A 353 -0.26 -13.85 -20.05
N ILE A 354 -1.03 -12.93 -19.50
CA ILE A 354 -2.47 -12.80 -19.77
C ILE A 354 -2.72 -12.55 -21.26
N ARG A 355 -1.99 -11.61 -21.89
CA ARG A 355 -2.13 -11.29 -23.33
C ARG A 355 -1.85 -12.47 -24.24
N SER A 356 -0.95 -13.37 -23.87
CA SER A 356 -0.69 -14.59 -24.64
C SER A 356 -1.88 -15.55 -24.68
N VAL A 357 -2.79 -15.44 -23.71
CA VAL A 357 -3.98 -16.27 -23.57
C VAL A 357 -5.25 -15.55 -24.05
N ASP A 358 -5.47 -14.34 -23.57
CA ASP A 358 -6.62 -13.48 -23.89
C ASP A 358 -6.12 -12.08 -24.27
N PRO A 359 -6.01 -11.79 -25.58
CA PRO A 359 -5.47 -10.51 -26.06
C PRO A 359 -6.39 -9.31 -25.79
N GLU A 360 -7.66 -9.53 -25.49
CA GLU A 360 -8.69 -8.49 -25.38
C GLU A 360 -9.04 -8.13 -23.94
N VAL A 361 -8.83 -9.02 -22.96
CA VAL A 361 -9.25 -8.77 -21.58
C VAL A 361 -8.49 -7.59 -20.98
N PRO A 362 -9.17 -6.63 -20.35
CA PRO A 362 -8.46 -5.56 -19.64
C PRO A 362 -7.68 -6.08 -18.45
N VAL A 363 -6.49 -5.50 -18.26
CA VAL A 363 -5.62 -5.78 -17.10
C VAL A 363 -5.50 -4.50 -16.28
N MET A 364 -5.71 -4.63 -14.99
CA MET A 364 -5.58 -3.54 -14.04
C MET A 364 -4.27 -3.67 -13.28
N VAL A 365 -3.58 -2.55 -13.15
CA VAL A 365 -2.29 -2.47 -12.47
C VAL A 365 -2.31 -1.33 -11.46
N GLU A 366 -1.67 -1.56 -10.32
CA GLU A 366 -1.62 -0.60 -9.24
C GLU A 366 -0.26 0.08 -9.12
N SER A 367 -0.28 1.37 -8.77
CA SER A 367 0.95 2.11 -8.55
C SER A 367 1.61 1.71 -7.22
N ASN A 368 2.89 2.06 -7.08
CA ASN A 368 3.62 1.93 -5.81
C ASN A 368 2.91 2.66 -4.66
N HIS A 369 3.43 2.49 -3.45
CA HIS A 369 2.95 3.14 -2.23
C HIS A 369 1.46 2.87 -1.93
N MET A 370 1.05 1.59 -1.98
CA MET A 370 -0.33 1.16 -1.75
C MET A 370 -1.34 1.85 -2.68
N ALA A 371 -0.97 1.97 -3.96
CA ALA A 371 -1.78 2.64 -4.97
C ALA A 371 -2.17 4.10 -4.60
N SER A 372 -1.43 4.75 -3.69
CA SER A 372 -1.73 6.10 -3.23
C SER A 372 -1.62 7.13 -4.37
N PRO A 373 -2.66 7.92 -4.65
CA PRO A 373 -2.60 8.94 -5.70
C PRO A 373 -1.66 10.10 -5.36
N VAL A 374 -1.39 10.33 -4.07
CA VAL A 374 -0.49 11.38 -3.59
C VAL A 374 0.95 11.08 -3.97
N PHE A 375 1.35 9.82 -3.79
CA PHE A 375 2.68 9.30 -4.11
C PHE A 375 2.66 8.46 -5.39
N PHE A 376 1.80 8.82 -6.33
CA PHE A 376 1.62 8.08 -7.57
C PHE A 376 2.92 7.98 -8.38
N GLU A 377 3.40 6.77 -8.52
CA GLU A 377 4.62 6.42 -9.23
C GLU A 377 4.31 5.32 -10.25
N MET A 378 4.23 5.69 -11.53
CA MET A 378 3.86 4.76 -12.59
C MET A 378 4.41 5.23 -13.94
N LEU A 379 4.86 4.27 -14.76
CA LEU A 379 5.04 4.43 -16.18
C LEU A 379 3.91 3.71 -16.94
N PRO A 380 3.45 4.21 -18.09
CA PRO A 380 2.49 3.46 -18.88
C PRO A 380 3.13 2.18 -19.44
N MET A 381 2.35 1.11 -19.48
CA MET A 381 2.79 -0.16 -20.05
C MET A 381 2.51 -0.19 -21.55
N PRO A 382 3.46 -0.66 -22.40
CA PRO A 382 3.26 -0.74 -23.85
C PRO A 382 2.43 -1.99 -24.24
N LEU A 383 1.25 -2.09 -23.66
CA LEU A 383 0.24 -3.10 -23.93
C LEU A 383 -1.12 -2.41 -24.03
N SER A 384 -2.01 -2.94 -24.87
CA SER A 384 -3.38 -2.45 -24.96
C SER A 384 -4.23 -2.86 -23.76
N ASN A 385 -5.28 -2.09 -23.49
CA ASN A 385 -6.26 -2.37 -22.43
C ASN A 385 -5.67 -2.48 -21.02
N ILE A 386 -4.68 -1.62 -20.68
CA ILE A 386 -4.17 -1.49 -19.31
C ILE A 386 -4.92 -0.39 -18.58
N ILE A 387 -5.54 -0.73 -17.46
CA ILE A 387 -6.23 0.20 -16.55
C ILE A 387 -5.31 0.45 -15.35
N TYR A 388 -5.18 1.70 -14.94
CA TYR A 388 -4.32 2.09 -13.81
C TYR A 388 -5.17 2.38 -12.59
N SER A 389 -4.96 1.62 -11.53
CA SER A 389 -5.75 1.71 -10.29
C SER A 389 -5.04 2.56 -9.24
N ILE A 390 -5.84 3.31 -8.49
CA ILE A 390 -5.43 4.06 -7.31
C ILE A 390 -6.37 3.79 -6.14
N HIS A 391 -5.85 3.94 -4.91
CA HIS A 391 -6.62 3.86 -3.68
C HIS A 391 -6.64 5.22 -2.99
N MET A 392 -7.83 5.82 -2.84
CA MET A 392 -7.99 7.18 -2.37
C MET A 392 -8.55 7.24 -0.95
N TYR A 393 -7.65 7.31 0.01
CA TYR A 393 -7.98 7.46 1.43
C TYR A 393 -7.49 8.77 2.05
N ALA A 394 -6.99 9.70 1.24
CA ALA A 394 -6.51 10.96 1.79
C ALA A 394 -7.67 11.87 2.26
N PRO A 395 -7.57 12.50 3.44
CA PRO A 395 -6.51 12.31 4.43
C PRO A 395 -6.73 11.05 5.29
N GLY A 396 -5.73 10.20 5.39
CA GLY A 396 -5.82 8.93 6.12
C GLY A 396 -6.25 9.08 7.57
N GLU A 397 -5.82 10.14 8.24
CA GLU A 397 -6.19 10.45 9.61
C GLU A 397 -7.71 10.67 9.77
N TYR A 398 -8.38 11.15 8.74
CA TYR A 398 -9.82 11.34 8.74
C TYR A 398 -10.56 10.06 8.35
N THR A 399 -10.18 9.46 7.23
CA THR A 399 -10.91 8.30 6.69
C THR A 399 -10.81 7.09 7.60
N HIS A 400 -9.65 6.91 8.29
CA HIS A 400 -9.38 5.79 9.20
C HIS A 400 -9.52 6.16 10.68
N GLN A 401 -10.10 7.31 11.03
CA GLN A 401 -10.24 7.68 12.43
C GLN A 401 -10.99 6.61 13.23
N GLY A 402 -10.31 6.02 14.22
CA GLY A 402 -10.87 4.97 15.06
C GLY A 402 -11.13 3.62 14.39
N VAL A 403 -10.55 3.38 13.21
CA VAL A 403 -10.69 2.11 12.49
C VAL A 403 -9.85 1.02 13.15
N GLY A 404 -10.48 -0.12 13.40
CA GLY A 404 -9.87 -1.42 13.62
C GLY A 404 -9.40 -1.73 15.03
N ASP A 405 -9.00 -2.99 15.20
CA ASP A 405 -8.13 -3.48 16.27
C ASP A 405 -6.74 -2.80 16.27
N LEU A 406 -6.64 -1.80 15.46
CA LEU A 406 -5.58 -0.84 15.51
C LEU A 406 -5.80 -0.01 16.78
N SER A 407 -5.67 -0.67 17.95
CA SER A 407 -5.71 0.00 19.25
C SER A 407 -4.72 1.18 19.31
N TYR A 408 -3.71 1.15 18.47
CA TYR A 408 -2.78 2.22 18.21
C TYR A 408 -3.39 3.36 17.37
N ILE A 409 -4.29 3.09 16.44
CA ILE A 409 -5.03 4.12 15.71
C ILE A 409 -6.07 4.78 16.64
N LYS A 410 -6.66 4.03 17.58
CA LYS A 410 -7.54 4.62 18.59
C LYS A 410 -6.89 5.78 19.34
N THR A 411 -5.61 5.69 19.62
CA THR A 411 -4.86 6.75 20.32
C THR A 411 -4.47 7.90 19.38
N TYR A 412 -4.08 7.56 18.15
CA TYR A 412 -3.63 8.53 17.15
C TYR A 412 -4.80 9.30 16.52
N TYR A 413 -5.92 8.60 16.28
CA TYR A 413 -7.13 9.13 15.65
C TYR A 413 -8.33 9.16 16.62
N ALA A 414 -8.09 9.19 17.91
CA ALA A 414 -9.16 9.26 18.92
C ALA A 414 -10.00 10.53 18.81
N ARG A 415 -9.45 11.58 18.20
CA ARG A 415 -10.16 12.82 17.96
C ARG A 415 -11.06 12.64 16.74
N ARG A 416 -12.37 12.69 16.98
CA ARG A 416 -13.35 12.78 15.90
C ARG A 416 -13.34 14.19 15.35
N PHE A 417 -13.11 14.32 14.06
CA PHE A 417 -13.08 15.60 13.37
C PHE A 417 -13.65 15.47 11.96
N ASP A 418 -14.20 16.53 11.43
CA ASP A 418 -14.56 16.67 10.04
C ASP A 418 -13.29 16.97 9.22
N TYR A 419 -13.15 16.41 8.00
CA TYR A 419 -11.99 16.66 7.14
C TYR A 419 -11.80 18.16 6.84
N ARG A 420 -12.86 18.93 6.85
CA ARG A 420 -12.82 20.39 6.66
C ARG A 420 -12.13 21.10 7.80
N ASP A 421 -12.25 20.61 9.04
CA ASP A 421 -11.53 21.16 10.20
C ASP A 421 -10.01 20.99 10.07
N ALA A 422 -9.56 20.00 9.31
CA ALA A 422 -8.16 19.79 8.95
C ALA A 422 -7.74 20.55 7.66
N GLY A 423 -8.59 21.43 7.16
CA GLY A 423 -8.33 22.24 5.97
C GLY A 423 -8.45 21.47 4.67
N TRP A 424 -9.18 20.36 4.64
CA TRP A 424 -9.48 19.61 3.43
C TRP A 424 -10.82 20.09 2.83
N ASN A 425 -10.88 20.05 1.53
CA ASN A 425 -12.05 20.37 0.72
C ASN A 425 -11.88 19.74 -0.66
N ARG A 426 -12.86 19.88 -1.53
CA ARG A 426 -12.84 19.35 -2.88
C ARG A 426 -11.57 19.74 -3.68
N SER A 427 -11.14 21.00 -3.59
CA SER A 427 -9.95 21.48 -4.30
C SER A 427 -8.69 20.75 -3.84
N ARG A 428 -8.54 20.55 -2.53
CA ARG A 428 -7.40 19.84 -1.97
C ARG A 428 -7.45 18.33 -2.24
N LEU A 429 -8.63 17.73 -2.26
CA LEU A 429 -8.80 16.35 -2.71
C LEU A 429 -8.36 16.21 -4.17
N ALA A 430 -8.77 17.13 -5.06
CA ALA A 430 -8.33 17.13 -6.45
C ALA A 430 -6.81 17.34 -6.59
N GLU A 431 -6.22 18.25 -5.81
CA GLU A 431 -4.76 18.48 -5.81
C GLU A 431 -3.98 17.23 -5.38
N SER A 432 -4.49 16.48 -4.40
CA SER A 432 -3.86 15.22 -3.96
C SER A 432 -3.82 14.13 -5.06
N MET A 433 -4.68 14.23 -6.06
CA MET A 433 -4.76 13.33 -7.21
C MET A 433 -4.13 13.91 -8.50
N LYS A 434 -3.50 15.07 -8.42
CA LYS A 434 -2.96 15.80 -9.57
C LYS A 434 -1.95 14.99 -10.39
N SER A 435 -1.09 14.22 -9.74
CA SER A 435 -0.10 13.37 -10.42
C SER A 435 -0.77 12.32 -11.32
N VAL A 436 -1.84 11.69 -10.83
CA VAL A 436 -2.65 10.73 -11.59
C VAL A 436 -3.36 11.41 -12.75
N ARG A 437 -3.92 12.62 -12.52
CA ARG A 437 -4.60 13.38 -13.57
C ARG A 437 -3.63 13.79 -14.69
N LYS A 438 -2.43 14.23 -14.34
CA LYS A 438 -1.36 14.53 -15.32
C LYS A 438 -0.97 13.28 -16.13
N PHE A 439 -0.83 12.13 -15.46
CA PHE A 439 -0.55 10.86 -16.13
C PHE A 439 -1.66 10.49 -17.11
N GLN A 440 -2.92 10.57 -16.68
CA GLN A 440 -4.07 10.33 -17.54
C GLN A 440 -4.06 11.21 -18.78
N GLN A 441 -3.87 12.52 -18.61
CA GLN A 441 -3.86 13.49 -19.72
C GLN A 441 -2.67 13.27 -20.66
N LYS A 442 -1.49 13.02 -20.10
CA LYS A 442 -0.27 12.81 -20.88
C LYS A 442 -0.37 11.56 -21.76
N TYR A 443 -0.87 10.47 -21.22
CA TYR A 443 -0.83 9.17 -21.89
C TYR A 443 -2.20 8.71 -22.42
N GLY A 444 -3.28 9.42 -22.17
CA GLY A 444 -4.64 8.95 -22.49
C GLY A 444 -5.05 7.73 -21.64
N ALA A 445 -4.48 7.60 -20.45
CA ALA A 445 -4.65 6.42 -19.62
C ALA A 445 -6.08 6.32 -19.04
N LYS A 446 -6.63 5.09 -18.98
CA LYS A 446 -7.85 4.80 -18.24
C LYS A 446 -7.50 4.59 -16.76
N ILE A 447 -8.18 5.33 -15.89
CA ILE A 447 -7.96 5.27 -14.44
C ILE A 447 -9.16 4.63 -13.75
N GLN A 448 -8.87 3.85 -12.71
CA GLN A 448 -9.82 3.30 -11.76
C GLN A 448 -9.48 3.81 -10.36
N ALA A 449 -10.45 4.36 -9.62
CA ALA A 449 -10.35 4.46 -8.18
C ALA A 449 -10.81 3.12 -7.58
N GLY A 450 -9.84 2.22 -7.36
CA GLY A 450 -10.08 0.83 -6.94
C GLY A 450 -10.64 0.74 -5.54
N GLU A 451 -10.17 1.65 -4.67
CA GLU A 451 -10.64 1.76 -3.30
C GLU A 451 -10.76 3.21 -2.83
N PHE A 452 -11.81 3.47 -2.10
CA PHE A 452 -11.98 4.67 -1.30
C PHE A 452 -13.11 4.44 -0.28
N SER A 453 -12.98 5.01 0.89
CA SER A 453 -13.99 4.90 1.95
C SER A 453 -13.82 5.98 3.01
N VAL A 454 -14.71 5.96 3.98
CA VAL A 454 -14.62 6.75 5.20
C VAL A 454 -15.34 6.01 6.33
N ALA A 455 -14.75 6.00 7.52
CA ALA A 455 -15.33 5.34 8.69
C ALA A 455 -16.77 5.81 8.97
N VAL A 456 -17.66 4.87 9.31
CA VAL A 456 -19.11 5.14 9.50
C VAL A 456 -19.41 6.20 10.55
N TRP A 457 -18.49 6.43 11.48
CA TRP A 457 -18.59 7.45 12.55
C TRP A 457 -17.86 8.75 12.24
N ALA A 458 -17.24 8.89 11.06
CA ALA A 458 -16.52 10.10 10.71
C ALA A 458 -17.49 11.26 10.44
N PRO A 459 -17.40 12.40 11.19
CA PRO A 459 -18.23 13.56 10.91
C PRO A 459 -18.03 14.06 9.47
N GLY A 460 -19.11 14.41 8.78
CA GLY A 460 -19.06 14.90 7.41
C GLY A 460 -18.78 13.83 6.34
N GLY A 461 -18.84 12.53 6.68
CA GLY A 461 -18.50 11.43 5.78
C GLY A 461 -19.25 11.42 4.46
N ALA A 462 -20.54 11.73 4.46
CA ALA A 462 -21.34 11.85 3.23
C ALA A 462 -20.84 13.00 2.34
N GLY A 463 -20.52 14.15 2.91
CA GLY A 463 -19.95 15.29 2.18
C GLY A 463 -18.59 14.97 1.56
N TYR A 464 -17.73 14.28 2.32
CA TYR A 464 -16.44 13.80 1.81
C TYR A 464 -16.61 12.88 0.60
N LEU A 465 -17.50 11.89 0.68
CA LEU A 465 -17.76 10.96 -0.41
C LEU A 465 -18.36 11.68 -1.63
N ASP A 466 -19.27 12.62 -1.44
CA ASP A 466 -19.89 13.37 -2.54
C ASP A 466 -18.85 14.24 -3.28
N GLU A 467 -18.01 14.96 -2.53
CA GLU A 467 -16.92 15.75 -3.11
C GLU A 467 -15.93 14.86 -3.86
N LEU A 468 -15.53 13.73 -3.27
CA LEU A 468 -14.54 12.82 -3.86
C LEU A 468 -15.08 12.14 -5.13
N ILE A 469 -16.28 11.57 -5.06
CA ILE A 469 -16.91 10.93 -6.23
C ILE A 469 -17.16 11.95 -7.34
N SER A 470 -17.53 13.20 -7.01
CA SER A 470 -17.70 14.24 -8.02
C SER A 470 -16.43 14.52 -8.82
N ILE A 471 -15.24 14.33 -8.22
CA ILE A 471 -13.96 14.45 -8.91
C ILE A 471 -13.74 13.25 -9.83
N PHE A 472 -14.04 12.03 -9.38
CA PHE A 472 -13.92 10.83 -10.23
C PHE A 472 -14.83 10.94 -11.46
N GLU A 473 -16.05 11.41 -11.28
CA GLU A 473 -17.01 11.66 -12.37
C GLU A 473 -16.48 12.71 -13.37
N GLU A 474 -15.99 13.84 -12.87
CA GLU A 474 -15.39 14.91 -13.70
C GLU A 474 -14.20 14.39 -14.52
N TYR A 475 -13.36 13.52 -13.91
CA TYR A 475 -12.19 12.95 -14.56
C TYR A 475 -12.52 11.72 -15.43
N LYS A 476 -13.77 11.26 -15.41
CA LYS A 476 -14.25 10.04 -16.09
C LYS A 476 -13.49 8.80 -15.62
N TRP A 477 -13.19 8.73 -14.32
CA TRP A 477 -12.60 7.57 -13.68
C TRP A 477 -13.67 6.56 -13.29
N ASP A 478 -13.42 5.28 -13.53
CA ASP A 478 -14.23 4.22 -12.94
C ASP A 478 -13.93 4.15 -11.45
N TRP A 479 -14.85 3.64 -10.63
CA TRP A 479 -14.62 3.56 -9.19
C TRP A 479 -15.40 2.43 -8.51
N THR A 480 -14.80 1.92 -7.44
CA THR A 480 -15.39 0.91 -6.54
C THR A 480 -15.22 1.35 -5.09
N TYR A 481 -16.34 1.50 -4.40
CA TYR A 481 -16.39 1.88 -2.97
C TYR A 481 -15.96 0.71 -2.08
N HIS A 482 -15.09 0.93 -1.12
CA HIS A 482 -14.64 -0.03 -0.14
C HIS A 482 -15.39 0.14 1.21
N ALA A 483 -16.28 -0.77 1.61
CA ALA A 483 -16.69 -1.94 0.89
C ALA A 483 -18.16 -2.27 1.19
N PHE A 484 -18.71 -3.12 0.34
CA PHE A 484 -20.04 -3.66 0.56
C PHE A 484 -19.96 -4.91 1.46
N ARG A 485 -20.49 -4.82 2.68
CA ARG A 485 -20.65 -5.92 3.66
C ARG A 485 -19.37 -6.70 4.00
N GLU A 486 -18.20 -6.09 3.84
CA GLU A 486 -16.94 -6.68 4.27
C GLU A 486 -16.70 -6.46 5.76
N TRP A 487 -16.80 -5.20 6.17
CA TRP A 487 -16.64 -4.78 7.55
C TRP A 487 -17.62 -3.65 7.87
N GLU A 488 -18.27 -3.76 9.04
CA GLU A 488 -19.31 -2.82 9.45
C GLU A 488 -18.82 -1.36 9.53
N GLY A 489 -17.54 -1.15 9.86
CA GLY A 489 -16.94 0.19 9.96
C GLY A 489 -16.78 0.95 8.64
N TRP A 490 -16.82 0.26 7.49
CA TRP A 490 -16.85 0.84 6.14
C TRP A 490 -18.22 0.78 5.48
N SER A 491 -19.13 0.00 6.05
CA SER A 491 -20.39 -0.33 5.42
C SER A 491 -21.30 0.90 5.23
N LEU A 492 -21.97 0.94 4.08
CA LEU A 492 -23.00 1.95 3.78
C LEU A 492 -24.31 1.69 4.54
N GLU A 493 -24.47 0.47 5.09
CA GLU A 493 -25.69 0.03 5.78
C GLU A 493 -25.57 0.14 7.31
N HIS A 494 -24.44 0.64 7.82
CA HIS A 494 -24.19 0.74 9.26
C HIS A 494 -23.94 2.18 9.71
N GLU A 495 -24.18 2.42 10.99
CA GLU A 495 -23.97 3.69 11.68
C GLU A 495 -23.47 3.44 13.11
N GLY A 496 -23.06 4.48 13.81
CA GLY A 496 -22.70 4.39 15.23
C GLY A 496 -21.32 4.94 15.55
N SER A 497 -20.61 4.25 16.43
CA SER A 497 -19.28 4.63 16.93
C SER A 497 -18.33 3.44 16.89
N PRO A 498 -17.00 3.66 16.99
CA PRO A 498 -16.03 2.56 16.99
C PRO A 498 -16.35 1.43 17.98
N ASP A 499 -16.94 1.76 19.11
CA ASP A 499 -17.26 0.81 20.16
C ASP A 499 -18.72 0.28 20.08
N LYS A 500 -19.54 0.84 19.18
CA LYS A 500 -20.95 0.46 19.04
C LYS A 500 -21.44 0.71 17.61
N ILE A 501 -21.06 -0.17 16.70
CA ILE A 501 -21.57 -0.17 15.34
C ILE A 501 -22.91 -0.93 15.33
N ARG A 502 -23.87 -0.47 14.53
CA ARG A 502 -25.15 -1.13 14.34
C ARG A 502 -25.65 -0.96 12.92
N LYS A 503 -26.45 -1.90 12.44
CA LYS A 503 -27.16 -1.74 11.19
C LYS A 503 -28.15 -0.55 11.30
N ALA A 504 -28.14 0.30 10.29
CA ALA A 504 -29.04 1.45 10.25
C ALA A 504 -30.48 0.99 9.92
N GLU A 505 -31.48 1.63 10.53
CA GLU A 505 -32.89 1.36 10.26
C GLU A 505 -33.34 1.91 8.89
N LYS A 506 -32.65 2.92 8.39
CA LYS A 506 -32.89 3.59 7.11
C LYS A 506 -31.59 3.73 6.34
N ASP A 507 -31.67 4.03 5.05
CA ASP A 507 -30.49 4.34 4.26
C ASP A 507 -29.68 5.47 4.90
N THR A 508 -28.43 5.20 5.21
CA THR A 508 -27.52 6.19 5.76
C THR A 508 -27.28 7.32 4.75
N ASP A 509 -26.85 8.48 5.24
CA ASP A 509 -26.48 9.63 4.39
C ASP A 509 -25.39 9.25 3.36
N ARG A 510 -24.41 8.43 3.76
CA ARG A 510 -23.35 7.90 2.89
C ARG A 510 -23.93 6.98 1.81
N LYS A 511 -24.85 6.07 2.16
CA LYS A 511 -25.55 5.23 1.17
C LYS A 511 -26.33 6.08 0.18
N GLN A 512 -27.04 7.10 0.64
CA GLN A 512 -27.78 8.02 -0.22
C GLN A 512 -26.88 8.72 -1.26
N VAL A 513 -25.66 9.14 -0.85
CA VAL A 513 -24.67 9.70 -1.79
C VAL A 513 -24.32 8.68 -2.87
N LEU A 514 -23.99 7.45 -2.53
CA LEU A 514 -23.63 6.46 -3.54
C LEU A 514 -24.82 6.12 -4.45
N LEU A 515 -26.02 5.96 -3.90
CA LEU A 515 -27.23 5.72 -4.68
C LEU A 515 -27.53 6.83 -5.70
N LYS A 516 -27.23 8.09 -5.36
CA LYS A 516 -27.31 9.25 -6.27
C LYS A 516 -26.46 9.02 -7.53
N TYR A 517 -25.27 8.48 -7.38
CA TYR A 517 -24.37 8.19 -8.50
C TYR A 517 -24.71 6.88 -9.20
N PHE A 518 -25.08 5.82 -8.49
CA PHE A 518 -25.50 4.55 -9.09
C PHE A 518 -26.73 4.69 -9.98
N LYS A 519 -27.66 5.61 -9.67
CA LYS A 519 -28.81 5.93 -10.54
C LYS A 519 -28.39 6.36 -11.96
N GLN A 520 -27.16 6.84 -12.15
CA GLN A 520 -26.65 7.26 -13.45
C GLN A 520 -26.09 6.07 -14.26
N ASN A 521 -25.99 4.87 -13.68
CA ASN A 521 -25.56 3.69 -14.39
C ASN A 521 -26.63 3.30 -15.41
N LYS A 522 -26.21 3.18 -16.67
CA LYS A 522 -27.07 2.68 -17.73
C LYS A 522 -27.00 1.16 -17.71
N LYS A 523 -28.13 0.48 -17.62
CA LYS A 523 -28.23 -0.94 -17.96
C LYS A 523 -28.06 -1.08 -19.47
N ARG A 524 -27.14 -1.91 -19.89
CA ARG A 524 -26.85 -2.19 -21.31
C ARG A 524 -27.51 -3.47 -21.74
#